data_2ff6e8b9b29d001748df6aabc162ca44
#
_entry.id   2ff6e8b9b29d001748df6aabc162ca44
#
_cell.length_a   1.000
_cell.length_b   1.000
_cell.length_c   1.000
_cell.angle_alpha   90.00
_cell.angle_beta   90.00
_cell.angle_gamma   90.00
#
_symmetry.space_group_name_H-M   'P 1'
#
loop_
_entity.id
_entity.type
_entity.pdbx_description
1 polymer ?
#
loop_
_entity_poly.entity_id
_entity_poly.type
_entity_poly.pdbx_seq_one_letter_code
_entity_poly.pdbx_strand_id
1 'polypeptide(L)'
;MKISCLWIQQHLDEISNTCIQSWLNLNYDVIIYTYADVVDFIKSNAICSNNRIKVMDANTILSWDKGTEDYLPLSDLFRFTLLSKQDLCLWLDTDMFLLKELPAGNYVSSEFANKTGAFVPKERTYTANIGVISQIKKIIDWEKIIKSCLKNNKKQNSNKNNFMKIYQKEIHTNFSDLIRPPQNFCPIHWSFASCIYEESDVVGCKYGIEHKGMNDIFVNSIGIHLWRNLYKTKEFLLQSHSVFRQLQESNTFNYKICIPSYRRADGLFKKTFNLIKKYNIPRTSVNIFVSDQKDYDEYKEMFPTLTTVLVPEVFKGIGAVRGYITNEWTNDGDKIVMMDDDLDYFKQEDLSHSNLKNLIVEFFGKLEEHQLNFGGLPLCSNAFFFRDNWTTTLKYCSGAFQCIIVDRSKTEISTPYRHYEDFYSNLAYFHRDGGILRYNGVAPVTRNYNCQGGIAEECGGMDKRLEVSDKVADEIIAEFGSGAVKKYNKKRSARGPACLNLRLNHNYKLFLD
;
A
#
# COMPACT_ATOMS: atom_id res chain seq x y z
N MET A 1 17.64 -2.14 -3.11
CA MET A 1 17.86 -3.13 -4.21
C MET A 1 17.29 -2.52 -5.49
N LYS A 2 17.90 -2.81 -6.67
CA LYS A 2 17.46 -2.22 -7.94
C LYS A 2 16.74 -3.27 -8.78
N ILE A 3 15.55 -2.94 -9.26
CA ILE A 3 14.82 -3.78 -10.22
C ILE A 3 15.35 -3.49 -11.61
N SER A 4 15.63 -4.55 -12.37
CA SER A 4 16.04 -4.48 -13.78
C SER A 4 14.96 -5.07 -14.67
N CYS A 5 14.64 -4.41 -15.76
CA CYS A 5 13.70 -4.88 -16.78
C CYS A 5 14.19 -4.51 -18.19
N LEU A 6 13.62 -5.14 -19.22
CA LEU A 6 13.87 -4.84 -20.62
C LEU A 6 12.61 -4.29 -21.27
N TRP A 7 12.77 -3.22 -22.06
CA TRP A 7 11.71 -2.66 -22.91
C TRP A 7 12.24 -2.44 -24.32
N ILE A 8 11.49 -2.89 -25.35
CA ILE A 8 11.97 -2.88 -26.72
C ILE A 8 11.14 -1.95 -27.63
N GLN A 9 9.91 -1.61 -27.22
CA GLN A 9 9.01 -0.75 -28.01
C GLN A 9 9.30 0.74 -27.76
N GLN A 10 8.87 1.61 -28.65
CA GLN A 10 9.12 3.05 -28.57
C GLN A 10 8.54 3.71 -27.32
N HIS A 11 7.35 3.31 -26.88
CA HIS A 11 6.66 3.91 -25.73
C HIS A 11 6.27 2.85 -24.70
N LEU A 12 6.46 3.17 -23.42
CA LEU A 12 5.88 2.37 -22.34
C LEU A 12 4.35 2.44 -22.44
N ASP A 13 3.71 1.29 -22.44
CA ASP A 13 2.25 1.23 -22.44
C ASP A 13 1.66 1.42 -21.03
N GLU A 14 0.34 1.52 -20.96
CA GLU A 14 -0.41 1.74 -19.72
C GLU A 14 -0.12 0.65 -18.66
N ILE A 15 -0.01 -0.61 -19.08
CA ILE A 15 0.28 -1.74 -18.19
C ILE A 15 1.67 -1.61 -17.61
N SER A 16 2.68 -1.35 -18.44
CA SER A 16 4.07 -1.22 -18.00
C SER A 16 4.26 -0.01 -17.10
N ASN A 17 3.66 1.13 -17.43
CA ASN A 17 3.65 2.31 -16.57
C ASN A 17 3.04 2.01 -15.20
N THR A 18 1.90 1.30 -15.19
CA THR A 18 1.21 0.89 -13.94
C THR A 18 2.09 -0.03 -13.10
N CYS A 19 2.76 -1.00 -13.71
CA CYS A 19 3.66 -1.90 -12.99
C CYS A 19 4.89 -1.19 -12.44
N ILE A 20 5.57 -0.39 -13.26
CA ILE A 20 6.75 0.36 -12.82
C ILE A 20 6.39 1.33 -11.68
N GLN A 21 5.22 1.98 -11.75
CA GLN A 21 4.75 2.83 -10.65
C GLN A 21 4.57 2.05 -9.35
N SER A 22 4.08 0.80 -9.39
CA SER A 22 3.96 -0.04 -8.20
C SER A 22 5.32 -0.34 -7.55
N TRP A 23 6.38 -0.51 -8.36
CA TRP A 23 7.74 -0.72 -7.86
C TRP A 23 8.31 0.53 -7.17
N LEU A 24 8.05 1.71 -7.76
CA LEU A 24 8.46 2.99 -7.17
C LEU A 24 7.73 3.25 -5.84
N ASN A 25 6.45 2.92 -5.74
CA ASN A 25 5.64 3.06 -4.53
C ASN A 25 6.17 2.19 -3.37
N LEU A 26 6.82 1.06 -3.70
CA LEU A 26 7.50 0.18 -2.74
C LEU A 26 8.98 0.54 -2.55
N ASN A 27 9.38 1.75 -2.92
CA ASN A 27 10.73 2.27 -2.72
C ASN A 27 11.85 1.54 -3.46
N TYR A 28 11.58 0.88 -4.61
CA TYR A 28 12.62 0.33 -5.47
C TYR A 28 13.18 1.36 -6.44
N ASP A 29 14.49 1.31 -6.67
CA ASP A 29 15.11 1.94 -7.83
C ASP A 29 14.91 1.03 -9.05
N VAL A 30 14.76 1.62 -10.24
CA VAL A 30 14.45 0.87 -11.46
C VAL A 30 15.48 1.15 -12.54
N ILE A 31 15.97 0.09 -13.18
CA ILE A 31 16.79 0.18 -14.39
C ILE A 31 15.98 -0.38 -15.56
N ILE A 32 15.63 0.49 -16.50
CA ILE A 32 14.99 0.09 -17.75
C ILE A 32 16.07 -0.03 -18.81
N TYR A 33 16.34 -1.25 -19.25
CA TYR A 33 17.20 -1.49 -20.40
C TYR A 33 16.37 -1.37 -21.67
N THR A 34 16.90 -0.64 -22.66
CA THR A 34 16.29 -0.50 -23.99
C THR A 34 17.37 -0.31 -25.04
N TYR A 35 17.07 -0.61 -26.29
CA TYR A 35 18.06 -0.47 -27.36
C TYR A 35 18.22 1.00 -27.80
N ALA A 36 19.38 1.35 -28.31
CA ALA A 36 19.84 2.73 -28.52
C ALA A 36 18.85 3.61 -29.30
N ASP A 37 18.12 3.04 -30.26
CA ASP A 37 17.15 3.78 -31.11
C ASP A 37 15.87 4.20 -30.39
N VAL A 38 15.58 3.63 -29.21
CA VAL A 38 14.39 3.97 -28.42
C VAL A 38 14.72 4.58 -27.06
N VAL A 39 15.99 4.74 -26.71
CA VAL A 39 16.42 5.30 -25.42
C VAL A 39 15.79 6.67 -25.15
N ASP A 40 15.82 7.56 -26.13
CA ASP A 40 15.31 8.93 -25.94
C ASP A 40 13.77 8.95 -25.86
N PHE A 41 13.08 8.08 -26.60
CA PHE A 41 11.63 7.91 -26.47
C PHE A 41 11.24 7.42 -25.08
N ILE A 42 11.97 6.46 -24.52
CA ILE A 42 11.70 5.97 -23.16
C ILE A 42 12.02 7.06 -22.12
N LYS A 43 13.13 7.79 -22.26
CA LYS A 43 13.46 8.91 -21.36
C LYS A 43 12.42 10.02 -21.36
N SER A 44 11.73 10.25 -22.50
CA SER A 44 10.65 11.24 -22.58
C SER A 44 9.34 10.83 -21.93
N ASN A 45 9.19 9.56 -21.53
CA ASN A 45 8.01 9.11 -20.80
C ASN A 45 7.95 9.78 -19.42
N ALA A 46 6.75 10.25 -19.03
CA ALA A 46 6.55 10.97 -17.77
C ALA A 46 7.04 10.22 -16.53
N ILE A 47 6.90 8.89 -16.48
CA ILE A 47 7.39 8.09 -15.36
C ILE A 47 8.92 8.13 -15.23
N CYS A 48 9.64 8.30 -16.34
CA CYS A 48 11.10 8.34 -16.38
C CYS A 48 11.69 9.69 -15.88
N SER A 49 10.85 10.70 -15.59
CA SER A 49 11.27 11.91 -14.88
C SER A 49 11.58 11.64 -13.39
N ASN A 50 11.14 10.51 -12.86
CA ASN A 50 11.44 10.10 -11.50
C ASN A 50 12.94 9.78 -11.37
N ASN A 51 13.63 10.42 -10.41
CA ASN A 51 15.08 10.29 -10.17
C ASN A 51 15.53 8.87 -9.80
N ARG A 52 14.59 7.99 -9.44
CA ARG A 52 14.82 6.57 -9.10
C ARG A 52 14.80 5.67 -10.33
N ILE A 53 14.50 6.20 -11.51
CA ILE A 53 14.52 5.46 -12.78
C ILE A 53 15.78 5.81 -13.56
N LYS A 54 16.49 4.77 -14.01
CA LYS A 54 17.63 4.90 -14.91
C LYS A 54 17.33 4.13 -16.20
N VAL A 55 17.42 4.80 -17.33
CA VAL A 55 17.33 4.19 -18.66
C VAL A 55 18.74 3.88 -19.17
N MET A 56 18.99 2.64 -19.58
CA MET A 56 20.29 2.13 -20.00
C MET A 56 20.20 1.50 -21.39
N ASP A 57 21.28 1.65 -22.17
CA ASP A 57 21.38 0.94 -23.46
C ASP A 57 21.57 -0.57 -23.25
N ALA A 58 20.63 -1.34 -23.78
CA ALA A 58 20.62 -2.80 -23.71
C ALA A 58 21.81 -3.44 -24.46
N ASN A 59 22.37 -2.77 -25.46
CA ASN A 59 23.56 -3.24 -26.18
C ASN A 59 24.78 -3.43 -25.26
N THR A 60 24.82 -2.75 -24.12
CA THR A 60 25.87 -2.96 -23.09
C THR A 60 25.82 -4.35 -22.46
N ILE A 61 24.68 -5.01 -22.53
CA ILE A 61 24.46 -6.37 -22.01
C ILE A 61 24.46 -7.38 -23.13
N LEU A 62 23.62 -7.19 -24.15
CA LEU A 62 23.45 -8.06 -25.29
C LEU A 62 23.18 -7.22 -26.54
N SER A 63 24.07 -7.32 -27.53
CA SER A 63 23.85 -6.67 -28.84
C SER A 63 22.73 -7.36 -29.60
N TRP A 64 21.87 -6.57 -30.21
CA TRP A 64 20.78 -7.04 -31.04
C TRP A 64 20.92 -6.54 -32.47
N ASP A 65 20.98 -7.51 -33.42
CA ASP A 65 20.87 -7.21 -34.83
C ASP A 65 19.38 -7.20 -35.22
N LYS A 66 18.85 -6.05 -35.57
CA LYS A 66 17.43 -5.79 -35.84
C LYS A 66 16.80 -6.60 -36.99
N GLY A 67 17.57 -7.43 -37.67
CA GLY A 67 17.08 -8.33 -38.71
C GLY A 67 16.21 -9.49 -38.23
N THR A 68 16.07 -9.72 -36.92
CA THR A 68 15.24 -10.78 -36.34
C THR A 68 13.99 -10.18 -35.68
N GLU A 69 12.82 -10.46 -36.23
CA GLU A 69 11.53 -9.99 -35.72
C GLU A 69 11.04 -10.68 -34.43
N ASP A 70 11.77 -11.66 -33.91
CA ASP A 70 11.33 -12.47 -32.78
C ASP A 70 11.85 -11.91 -31.45
N TYR A 71 11.07 -11.04 -30.81
CA TYR A 71 11.40 -10.38 -29.55
C TYR A 71 11.39 -11.30 -28.32
N LEU A 72 10.68 -12.43 -28.33
CA LEU A 72 10.57 -13.32 -27.18
C LEU A 72 11.89 -14.02 -26.85
N PRO A 73 12.55 -14.70 -27.80
CA PRO A 73 13.87 -15.30 -27.56
C PRO A 73 14.94 -14.26 -27.22
N LEU A 74 14.85 -13.07 -27.78
CA LEU A 74 15.76 -11.96 -27.47
C LEU A 74 15.61 -11.53 -26.00
N SER A 75 14.38 -11.36 -25.52
CA SER A 75 14.09 -10.98 -24.14
C SER A 75 14.60 -12.02 -23.14
N ASP A 76 14.40 -13.31 -23.45
CA ASP A 76 14.89 -14.39 -22.60
C ASP A 76 16.43 -14.42 -22.57
N LEU A 77 17.07 -14.31 -23.73
CA LEU A 77 18.52 -14.30 -23.84
C LEU A 77 19.15 -13.08 -23.15
N PHE A 78 18.52 -11.90 -23.30
CA PHE A 78 18.95 -10.68 -22.61
C PHE A 78 18.94 -10.87 -21.10
N ARG A 79 17.82 -11.36 -20.55
CA ARG A 79 17.62 -11.62 -19.13
C ARG A 79 18.68 -12.57 -18.58
N PHE A 80 18.91 -13.71 -19.24
CA PHE A 80 19.91 -14.68 -18.81
C PHE A 80 21.33 -14.08 -18.90
N THR A 81 21.62 -13.29 -19.94
CA THR A 81 22.91 -12.61 -20.09
C THR A 81 23.13 -11.57 -19.00
N LEU A 82 22.11 -10.78 -18.66
CA LEU A 82 22.19 -9.83 -17.56
C LEU A 82 22.49 -10.53 -16.22
N LEU A 83 21.73 -11.60 -15.93
CA LEU A 83 21.93 -12.41 -14.71
C LEU A 83 23.30 -13.09 -14.67
N SER A 84 23.85 -13.49 -15.82
CA SER A 84 25.20 -14.07 -15.88
C SER A 84 26.30 -13.04 -15.59
N LYS A 85 26.08 -11.75 -15.92
CA LYS A 85 27.06 -10.68 -15.75
C LYS A 85 27.01 -10.00 -14.39
N GLN A 86 25.89 -10.09 -13.65
CA GLN A 86 25.68 -9.39 -12.38
C GLN A 86 25.60 -10.37 -11.21
N ASP A 87 26.37 -10.12 -10.14
CA ASP A 87 26.30 -10.92 -8.92
C ASP A 87 25.02 -10.66 -8.12
N LEU A 88 24.55 -9.42 -8.14
CA LEU A 88 23.30 -9.00 -7.51
C LEU A 88 22.35 -8.45 -8.58
N CYS A 89 21.26 -9.13 -8.83
CA CYS A 89 20.26 -8.72 -9.81
C CYS A 89 18.84 -9.11 -9.39
N LEU A 90 17.94 -8.17 -9.49
CA LEU A 90 16.52 -8.39 -9.34
C LEU A 90 15.85 -8.09 -10.68
N TRP A 91 15.37 -9.15 -11.35
CA TRP A 91 14.66 -9.03 -12.60
C TRP A 91 13.16 -9.08 -12.40
N LEU A 92 12.44 -8.13 -13.01
CA LEU A 92 10.99 -8.17 -13.13
C LEU A 92 10.58 -7.90 -14.59
N ASP A 93 9.61 -8.65 -15.08
CA ASP A 93 8.94 -8.34 -16.34
C ASP A 93 8.07 -7.08 -16.17
N THR A 94 7.97 -6.28 -17.23
CA THR A 94 7.28 -4.98 -17.20
C THR A 94 5.75 -5.08 -17.05
N ASP A 95 5.20 -6.27 -17.00
CA ASP A 95 3.81 -6.57 -16.69
C ASP A 95 3.63 -7.29 -15.34
N MET A 96 4.62 -7.16 -14.46
CA MET A 96 4.56 -7.64 -13.07
C MET A 96 4.22 -6.49 -12.12
N PHE A 97 2.99 -6.44 -11.64
CA PHE A 97 2.55 -5.49 -10.62
C PHE A 97 2.95 -5.99 -9.22
N LEU A 98 3.59 -5.15 -8.41
CA LEU A 98 3.93 -5.50 -7.03
C LEU A 98 2.87 -4.96 -6.05
N LEU A 99 2.43 -5.84 -5.16
CA LEU A 99 1.51 -5.55 -4.07
C LEU A 99 2.24 -5.31 -2.74
N LYS A 100 3.40 -5.95 -2.58
CA LYS A 100 4.20 -5.95 -1.36
C LYS A 100 5.68 -5.95 -1.71
N GLU A 101 6.50 -5.65 -0.72
CA GLU A 101 7.94 -5.79 -0.84
C GLU A 101 8.35 -7.22 -1.20
N LEU A 102 9.37 -7.31 -2.02
CA LEU A 102 9.92 -8.59 -2.46
C LEU A 102 10.69 -9.27 -1.31
N PRO A 103 10.52 -10.58 -1.11
CA PRO A 103 11.22 -11.29 -0.08
C PRO A 103 12.74 -11.28 -0.31
N ALA A 104 13.49 -11.31 0.77
CA ALA A 104 14.95 -11.47 0.69
C ALA A 104 15.33 -12.88 0.19
N GLY A 105 16.49 -12.99 -0.45
CA GLY A 105 17.04 -14.26 -0.88
C GLY A 105 17.02 -14.49 -2.39
N ASN A 106 17.59 -15.62 -2.79
CA ASN A 106 17.53 -16.09 -4.18
C ASN A 106 16.21 -16.82 -4.41
N TYR A 107 15.50 -16.48 -5.47
CA TYR A 107 14.29 -17.20 -5.88
C TYR A 107 13.92 -16.91 -7.33
N VAL A 108 13.08 -17.76 -7.87
CA VAL A 108 12.40 -17.60 -9.16
C VAL A 108 10.90 -17.73 -8.97
N SER A 109 10.12 -16.97 -9.75
CA SER A 109 8.67 -17.13 -9.79
C SER A 109 8.26 -18.44 -10.47
N SER A 110 7.01 -18.82 -10.29
CA SER A 110 6.38 -19.91 -11.02
C SER A 110 4.97 -19.55 -11.47
N GLU A 111 4.45 -20.31 -12.41
CA GLU A 111 3.08 -20.22 -12.90
C GLU A 111 2.40 -21.59 -12.84
N PHE A 112 1.07 -21.60 -12.79
CA PHE A 112 0.31 -22.85 -12.89
C PHE A 112 0.51 -23.50 -14.26
N ALA A 113 0.82 -24.79 -14.26
CA ALA A 113 1.20 -25.49 -15.46
C ALA A 113 -0.02 -26.00 -16.24
N ASN A 114 -0.08 -25.70 -17.53
CA ASN A 114 -0.92 -26.45 -18.46
C ASN A 114 -0.22 -27.77 -18.80
N LYS A 115 -0.97 -28.88 -18.87
CA LYS A 115 -0.43 -30.19 -19.23
C LYS A 115 0.17 -30.26 -20.64
N THR A 116 -0.01 -29.22 -21.47
CA THR A 116 0.46 -29.16 -22.85
C THR A 116 1.65 -28.21 -22.96
N GLY A 117 2.84 -28.77 -22.94
CA GLY A 117 4.06 -28.13 -23.43
C GLY A 117 5.05 -27.58 -22.43
N ALA A 118 4.68 -27.35 -21.17
CA ALA A 118 5.60 -26.94 -20.12
C ALA A 118 6.31 -28.15 -19.49
N PHE A 119 7.56 -27.97 -19.04
CA PHE A 119 8.20 -28.98 -18.21
C PHE A 119 7.58 -28.94 -16.82
N VAL A 120 6.79 -29.95 -16.47
CA VAL A 120 6.16 -30.12 -15.17
C VAL A 120 6.61 -31.44 -14.59
N PRO A 121 7.29 -31.46 -13.44
CA PRO A 121 7.54 -32.70 -12.71
C PRO A 121 6.23 -33.42 -12.42
N LYS A 122 6.22 -34.75 -12.44
CA LYS A 122 5.03 -35.60 -12.27
C LYS A 122 4.20 -35.28 -10.99
N GLU A 123 4.86 -34.68 -10.00
CA GLU A 123 4.32 -34.42 -8.67
C GLU A 123 3.92 -32.93 -8.44
N ARG A 124 4.09 -32.06 -9.45
CA ARG A 124 3.84 -30.61 -9.29
C ARG A 124 2.80 -30.12 -10.27
N THR A 125 2.00 -29.15 -9.82
CA THR A 125 0.96 -28.47 -10.61
C THR A 125 1.43 -27.14 -11.17
N TYR A 126 2.72 -26.79 -11.04
CA TYR A 126 3.29 -25.53 -11.46
C TYR A 126 4.70 -25.70 -12.06
N THR A 127 5.09 -24.72 -12.85
CA THR A 127 6.41 -24.68 -13.52
C THR A 127 7.11 -23.34 -13.24
N ALA A 128 8.46 -23.36 -13.26
CA ALA A 128 9.24 -22.14 -13.10
C ALA A 128 8.90 -21.13 -14.20
N ASN A 129 8.68 -19.88 -13.80
CA ASN A 129 8.42 -18.74 -14.67
C ASN A 129 9.59 -17.75 -14.56
N ILE A 130 9.79 -16.94 -15.59
CA ILE A 130 10.91 -15.99 -15.68
C ILE A 130 10.50 -14.54 -15.38
N GLY A 131 9.24 -14.30 -15.06
CA GLY A 131 8.70 -12.95 -14.80
C GLY A 131 9.31 -12.27 -13.59
N VAL A 132 9.75 -13.05 -12.57
CA VAL A 132 10.47 -12.53 -11.40
C VAL A 132 11.63 -13.46 -11.06
N ILE A 133 12.84 -12.91 -11.04
CA ILE A 133 14.06 -13.63 -10.63
C ILE A 133 14.84 -12.74 -9.67
N SER A 134 15.02 -13.21 -8.44
CA SER A 134 15.88 -12.58 -7.45
C SER A 134 17.19 -13.35 -7.32
N GLN A 135 18.29 -12.67 -7.58
CA GLN A 135 19.65 -13.17 -7.44
C GLN A 135 20.42 -12.27 -6.48
N ILE A 136 20.47 -12.63 -5.20
CA ILE A 136 21.34 -11.97 -4.20
C ILE A 136 22.76 -12.52 -4.31
N LYS A 137 22.87 -13.81 -4.62
CA LYS A 137 24.13 -14.49 -4.85
C LYS A 137 23.99 -15.35 -6.10
N LYS A 138 24.97 -15.28 -6.97
CA LYS A 138 25.03 -16.09 -8.20
C LYS A 138 25.23 -17.57 -7.86
N ILE A 139 24.14 -18.34 -7.95
CA ILE A 139 24.13 -19.79 -7.70
C ILE A 139 23.69 -20.58 -8.92
N ILE A 140 22.95 -19.96 -9.85
CA ILE A 140 22.50 -20.56 -11.10
C ILE A 140 23.57 -20.35 -12.15
N ASP A 141 23.94 -21.40 -12.87
CA ASP A 141 24.87 -21.34 -14.00
C ASP A 141 24.12 -20.84 -15.26
N TRP A 142 23.95 -19.53 -15.33
CA TRP A 142 23.28 -18.87 -16.46
C TRP A 142 24.01 -19.08 -17.78
N GLU A 143 25.35 -19.19 -17.77
CA GLU A 143 26.13 -19.45 -18.98
C GLU A 143 25.83 -20.82 -19.59
N LYS A 144 25.64 -21.83 -18.75
CA LYS A 144 25.20 -23.16 -19.18
C LYS A 144 23.83 -23.11 -19.85
N ILE A 145 22.88 -22.37 -19.26
CA ILE A 145 21.53 -22.15 -19.82
C ILE A 145 21.64 -21.45 -21.18
N ILE A 146 22.39 -20.33 -21.26
CA ILE A 146 22.59 -19.57 -22.49
C ILE A 146 23.20 -20.46 -23.60
N LYS A 147 24.30 -21.19 -23.31
CA LYS A 147 24.94 -22.11 -24.26
C LYS A 147 23.97 -23.17 -24.77
N SER A 148 23.13 -23.70 -23.89
CA SER A 148 22.11 -24.70 -24.23
C SER A 148 21.01 -24.11 -25.13
N CYS A 149 20.55 -22.89 -24.84
CA CYS A 149 19.60 -22.16 -25.67
C CYS A 149 20.13 -21.90 -27.08
N LEU A 150 21.36 -21.39 -27.20
CA LEU A 150 21.99 -21.07 -28.47
C LEU A 150 22.31 -22.34 -29.32
N LYS A 151 22.72 -23.46 -28.67
CA LYS A 151 22.96 -24.71 -29.35
C LYS A 151 21.69 -25.31 -29.97
N ASN A 152 20.56 -25.20 -29.26
CA ASN A 152 19.28 -25.73 -29.75
C ASN A 152 18.65 -24.84 -30.84
N ASN A 153 18.89 -23.53 -30.80
CA ASN A 153 18.39 -22.61 -31.84
C ASN A 153 19.02 -22.87 -33.22
N LYS A 154 20.27 -23.36 -33.25
CA LYS A 154 20.97 -23.74 -34.48
C LYS A 154 20.46 -25.05 -35.13
N LYS A 155 19.73 -25.88 -34.37
CA LYS A 155 19.32 -27.23 -34.81
C LYS A 155 17.90 -27.36 -35.33
N GLN A 156 17.03 -26.36 -35.08
CA GLN A 156 15.62 -26.44 -35.47
C GLN A 156 15.08 -25.11 -35.97
N ASN A 157 14.50 -25.10 -37.15
CA ASN A 157 13.61 -24.08 -37.63
C ASN A 157 12.41 -23.96 -36.64
N SER A 158 12.34 -22.83 -35.93
CA SER A 158 11.17 -22.28 -35.25
C SER A 158 10.36 -23.17 -34.29
N ASN A 159 10.76 -23.24 -33.02
CA ASN A 159 9.76 -23.36 -31.96
C ASN A 159 10.08 -22.34 -30.85
N LYS A 160 9.27 -21.27 -30.79
CA LYS A 160 9.39 -20.10 -29.90
C LYS A 160 9.51 -20.43 -28.40
N ASN A 161 9.22 -21.67 -28.00
CA ASN A 161 9.17 -22.12 -26.61
C ASN A 161 10.42 -22.89 -26.12
N ASN A 162 11.49 -22.92 -26.90
CA ASN A 162 12.65 -23.78 -26.55
C ASN A 162 13.47 -23.21 -25.38
N PHE A 163 13.63 -21.90 -25.28
CA PHE A 163 14.43 -21.28 -24.21
C PHE A 163 13.77 -21.45 -22.86
N MET A 164 12.48 -21.21 -22.78
CA MET A 164 11.69 -21.44 -21.57
C MET A 164 11.77 -22.90 -21.10
N LYS A 165 11.64 -23.87 -22.00
CA LYS A 165 11.74 -25.32 -21.66
C LYS A 165 13.12 -25.69 -21.11
N ILE A 166 14.18 -25.16 -21.70
CA ILE A 166 15.56 -25.39 -21.24
C ILE A 166 15.75 -24.84 -19.84
N TYR A 167 15.32 -23.58 -19.63
CA TYR A 167 15.33 -22.92 -18.33
C TYR A 167 14.53 -23.70 -17.30
N GLN A 168 13.27 -24.02 -17.58
CA GLN A 168 12.40 -24.77 -16.69
C GLN A 168 13.01 -26.12 -16.27
N LYS A 169 13.56 -26.87 -17.24
CA LYS A 169 14.24 -28.15 -16.97
C LYS A 169 15.41 -27.94 -16.03
N GLU A 170 16.29 -26.95 -16.28
CA GLU A 170 17.47 -26.72 -15.45
C GLU A 170 17.06 -26.30 -14.03
N ILE A 171 16.11 -25.40 -13.88
CA ILE A 171 15.64 -24.92 -12.57
C ILE A 171 14.97 -26.03 -11.77
N HIS A 172 14.08 -26.82 -12.39
CA HIS A 172 13.41 -27.90 -11.68
C HIS A 172 14.36 -29.03 -11.29
N THR A 173 15.40 -29.26 -12.10
CA THR A 173 16.36 -30.36 -11.84
C THR A 173 17.36 -29.98 -10.76
N ASN A 174 17.89 -28.78 -10.79
CA ASN A 174 19.06 -28.41 -10.00
C ASN A 174 18.78 -27.34 -8.92
N PHE A 175 17.66 -26.62 -9.02
CA PHE A 175 17.36 -25.43 -8.20
C PHE A 175 15.88 -25.38 -7.77
N SER A 176 15.27 -26.52 -7.53
CA SER A 176 13.84 -26.63 -7.21
C SER A 176 13.43 -25.85 -5.95
N ASP A 177 14.36 -25.70 -5.01
CA ASP A 177 14.15 -25.01 -3.73
C ASP A 177 14.04 -23.48 -3.90
N LEU A 178 14.49 -22.95 -5.05
CA LEU A 178 14.35 -21.54 -5.38
C LEU A 178 12.97 -21.18 -5.94
N ILE A 179 12.16 -22.18 -6.31
CA ILE A 179 10.88 -21.93 -6.97
C ILE A 179 9.86 -21.50 -5.93
N ARG A 180 9.37 -20.25 -6.05
CA ARG A 180 8.28 -19.74 -5.24
C ARG A 180 6.92 -20.21 -5.79
N PRO A 181 5.94 -20.50 -4.91
CA PRO A 181 4.60 -20.91 -5.36
C PRO A 181 3.95 -19.88 -6.30
N PRO A 182 3.12 -20.32 -7.28
CA PRO A 182 2.46 -19.42 -8.22
C PRO A 182 1.63 -18.32 -7.55
N GLN A 183 1.03 -18.60 -6.40
CA GLN A 183 0.27 -17.64 -5.61
C GLN A 183 1.05 -16.38 -5.24
N ASN A 184 2.38 -16.47 -5.17
CA ASN A 184 3.20 -15.32 -4.81
C ASN A 184 3.25 -14.26 -5.93
N PHE A 185 3.33 -14.66 -7.21
CA PHE A 185 3.56 -13.73 -8.34
C PHE A 185 2.61 -13.92 -9.53
N CYS A 186 2.09 -15.13 -9.71
CA CYS A 186 1.17 -15.46 -10.80
C CYS A 186 -0.12 -16.08 -10.25
N PRO A 187 -0.83 -15.39 -9.34
CA PRO A 187 -2.05 -15.94 -8.71
C PRO A 187 -3.16 -16.20 -9.73
N ILE A 188 -3.17 -15.45 -10.83
CA ILE A 188 -4.13 -15.60 -11.93
C ILE A 188 -3.46 -16.34 -13.07
N HIS A 189 -4.00 -17.50 -13.43
CA HIS A 189 -3.50 -18.26 -14.57
C HIS A 189 -3.78 -17.51 -15.89
N TRP A 190 -2.91 -17.61 -16.86
CA TRP A 190 -3.02 -16.91 -18.14
C TRP A 190 -4.34 -17.20 -18.91
N SER A 191 -4.95 -18.37 -18.72
CA SER A 191 -6.25 -18.70 -19.36
C SER A 191 -7.43 -17.91 -18.77
N PHE A 192 -7.23 -17.24 -17.63
CA PHE A 192 -8.20 -16.37 -16.97
C PHE A 192 -7.76 -14.90 -16.99
N ALA A 193 -6.85 -14.54 -17.87
CA ALA A 193 -6.33 -13.17 -17.98
C ALA A 193 -7.44 -12.12 -18.23
N SER A 194 -8.58 -12.52 -18.84
CA SER A 194 -9.74 -11.63 -19.01
C SER A 194 -10.25 -11.09 -17.66
N CYS A 195 -10.22 -11.90 -16.60
CA CYS A 195 -10.63 -11.46 -15.25
C CYS A 195 -9.81 -10.28 -14.71
N ILE A 196 -8.64 -9.99 -15.28
CA ILE A 196 -7.82 -8.84 -14.89
C ILE A 196 -8.38 -7.54 -15.47
N TYR A 197 -8.92 -7.59 -16.66
CA TYR A 197 -9.33 -6.41 -17.45
C TYR A 197 -10.82 -6.21 -17.51
N GLU A 198 -11.59 -7.28 -17.38
CA GLU A 198 -13.05 -7.29 -17.39
C GLU A 198 -13.57 -7.44 -15.96
N GLU A 199 -14.79 -6.97 -15.69
CA GLU A 199 -15.43 -7.13 -14.39
C GLU A 199 -15.79 -8.60 -14.17
N SER A 200 -15.34 -9.14 -13.03
CA SER A 200 -15.61 -10.53 -12.66
C SER A 200 -15.69 -10.66 -11.15
N ASP A 201 -16.76 -11.32 -10.69
CA ASP A 201 -16.93 -11.66 -9.26
C ASP A 201 -16.01 -12.81 -8.83
N VAL A 202 -15.48 -13.57 -9.78
CA VAL A 202 -14.61 -14.72 -9.55
C VAL A 202 -13.33 -14.57 -10.35
N VAL A 203 -12.24 -14.43 -9.64
CA VAL A 203 -10.90 -14.49 -10.22
C VAL A 203 -10.39 -15.91 -10.06
N GLY A 204 -10.49 -16.72 -11.12
CA GLY A 204 -10.29 -18.16 -11.03
C GLY A 204 -8.91 -18.64 -11.49
N CYS A 205 -8.52 -19.79 -10.97
CA CYS A 205 -7.47 -20.62 -11.52
C CYS A 205 -8.03 -22.00 -11.88
N LYS A 206 -7.79 -22.47 -13.08
CA LYS A 206 -8.27 -23.77 -13.61
C LYS A 206 -7.85 -25.00 -12.78
N TYR A 207 -6.98 -24.82 -11.79
CA TYR A 207 -6.33 -25.91 -11.03
C TYR A 207 -6.62 -25.85 -9.52
N GLY A 208 -7.79 -25.34 -9.12
CA GLY A 208 -8.31 -25.55 -7.77
C GLY A 208 -8.11 -24.42 -6.77
N ILE A 209 -7.60 -23.26 -7.21
CA ILE A 209 -7.58 -22.06 -6.37
C ILE A 209 -8.55 -21.06 -7.00
N GLU A 210 -9.80 -21.08 -6.52
CA GLU A 210 -10.77 -20.04 -6.81
C GLU A 210 -10.53 -18.89 -5.84
N HIS A 211 -10.14 -17.74 -6.36
CA HIS A 211 -10.11 -16.51 -5.59
C HIS A 211 -11.50 -15.86 -5.64
N LYS A 212 -12.16 -15.77 -4.51
CA LYS A 212 -13.43 -15.04 -4.38
C LYS A 212 -13.13 -13.53 -4.39
N GLY A 213 -12.85 -13.02 -5.59
CA GLY A 213 -12.54 -11.61 -5.81
C GLY A 213 -11.08 -11.25 -5.56
N MET A 214 -10.74 -9.98 -5.84
CA MET A 214 -9.40 -9.41 -5.71
C MET A 214 -8.78 -9.53 -4.32
N ASN A 215 -9.60 -9.65 -3.33
CA ASN A 215 -9.20 -9.64 -1.93
C ASN A 215 -8.27 -10.78 -1.55
N ASP A 216 -8.57 -11.99 -2.03
CA ASP A 216 -7.74 -13.17 -1.76
C ASP A 216 -6.35 -13.04 -2.40
N ILE A 217 -6.29 -12.39 -3.56
CA ILE A 217 -5.03 -12.12 -4.27
C ILE A 217 -4.20 -11.11 -3.49
N PHE A 218 -4.79 -10.00 -3.04
CA PHE A 218 -4.07 -8.97 -2.29
C PHE A 218 -3.47 -9.47 -0.98
N VAL A 219 -4.14 -10.37 -0.29
CA VAL A 219 -3.65 -10.92 0.99
C VAL A 219 -2.49 -11.89 0.79
N ASN A 220 -2.60 -12.78 -0.18
CA ASN A 220 -1.70 -13.92 -0.31
C ASN A 220 -0.58 -13.72 -1.33
N SER A 221 -0.71 -12.72 -2.21
CA SER A 221 0.28 -12.49 -3.27
C SER A 221 1.25 -11.36 -2.93
N ILE A 222 2.45 -11.47 -3.48
CA ILE A 222 3.50 -10.44 -3.44
C ILE A 222 3.37 -9.56 -4.68
N GLY A 223 3.00 -10.16 -5.81
CA GLY A 223 2.76 -9.48 -7.06
C GLY A 223 1.73 -10.19 -7.93
N ILE A 224 1.33 -9.54 -9.01
CA ILE A 224 0.39 -10.05 -10.00
C ILE A 224 0.99 -9.92 -11.40
N HIS A 225 1.09 -11.03 -12.11
CA HIS A 225 1.44 -11.03 -13.54
C HIS A 225 0.22 -10.63 -14.37
N LEU A 226 0.30 -9.54 -15.10
CA LEU A 226 -0.84 -8.94 -15.82
C LEU A 226 -1.03 -9.51 -17.23
N TRP A 227 -0.18 -10.44 -17.67
CA TRP A 227 -0.31 -11.13 -18.96
C TRP A 227 -0.49 -10.16 -20.15
N ARG A 228 0.30 -9.10 -20.20
CA ARG A 228 0.23 -8.00 -21.18
C ARG A 228 0.10 -8.47 -22.63
N ASN A 229 0.84 -9.51 -23.02
CA ASN A 229 0.77 -10.03 -24.38
C ASN A 229 -0.62 -10.60 -24.73
N LEU A 230 -1.31 -11.21 -23.74
CA LEU A 230 -2.67 -11.70 -23.94
C LEU A 230 -3.68 -10.55 -24.04
N TYR A 231 -3.52 -9.50 -23.26
CA TYR A 231 -4.33 -8.29 -23.37
C TYR A 231 -4.27 -7.69 -24.79
N LYS A 232 -3.04 -7.52 -25.32
CA LYS A 232 -2.84 -6.95 -26.67
C LYS A 232 -3.37 -7.82 -27.81
N THR A 233 -3.34 -9.14 -27.63
CA THR A 233 -3.74 -10.09 -28.71
C THR A 233 -5.22 -10.46 -28.68
N LYS A 234 -5.91 -10.30 -27.55
CA LYS A 234 -7.31 -10.72 -27.36
C LYS A 234 -8.30 -9.57 -27.27
N GLU A 235 -7.83 -8.31 -27.34
CA GLU A 235 -8.67 -7.10 -27.28
C GLU A 235 -9.69 -7.13 -26.13
N PHE A 236 -9.22 -7.42 -24.90
CA PHE A 236 -10.08 -7.41 -23.73
C PHE A 236 -10.70 -6.04 -23.52
N LEU A 237 -11.99 -6.00 -23.20
CA LEU A 237 -12.71 -4.78 -22.83
C LEU A 237 -12.26 -4.35 -21.42
N LEU A 238 -11.55 -3.23 -21.34
CA LEU A 238 -11.12 -2.67 -20.07
C LEU A 238 -12.31 -2.01 -19.36
N GLN A 239 -12.82 -2.66 -18.34
CA GLN A 239 -13.97 -2.17 -17.57
C GLN A 239 -13.55 -1.33 -16.36
N SER A 240 -14.42 -0.42 -15.93
CA SER A 240 -14.14 0.56 -14.88
C SER A 240 -13.87 -0.06 -13.51
N HIS A 241 -14.45 -1.21 -13.22
CA HIS A 241 -14.28 -1.95 -11.96
C HIS A 241 -13.37 -3.17 -12.09
N SER A 242 -12.66 -3.29 -13.21
CA SER A 242 -11.72 -4.39 -13.44
C SER A 242 -10.58 -4.38 -12.41
N VAL A 243 -9.97 -5.55 -12.24
CA VAL A 243 -8.76 -5.72 -11.43
C VAL A 243 -7.69 -4.70 -11.80
N PHE A 244 -7.43 -4.55 -13.09
CA PHE A 244 -6.41 -3.63 -13.58
C PHE A 244 -6.69 -2.17 -13.19
N ARG A 245 -7.94 -1.71 -13.30
CA ARG A 245 -8.31 -0.35 -12.85
C ARG A 245 -8.12 -0.16 -11.35
N GLN A 246 -8.47 -1.15 -10.55
CA GLN A 246 -8.23 -1.12 -9.10
C GLN A 246 -6.73 -1.05 -8.78
N LEU A 247 -5.87 -1.76 -9.54
CA LEU A 247 -4.42 -1.68 -9.40
C LEU A 247 -3.88 -0.30 -9.82
N GLN A 248 -4.38 0.28 -10.91
CA GLN A 248 -4.02 1.63 -11.31
C GLN A 248 -4.41 2.65 -10.24
N GLU A 249 -5.62 2.55 -9.72
CA GLU A 249 -6.07 3.40 -8.64
C GLU A 249 -5.21 3.23 -7.39
N SER A 250 -4.77 2.01 -7.06
CA SER A 250 -3.89 1.77 -5.92
C SER A 250 -2.53 2.47 -6.07
N ASN A 251 -2.04 2.65 -7.28
CA ASN A 251 -0.80 3.40 -7.54
C ASN A 251 -0.90 4.89 -7.24
N THR A 252 -2.09 5.48 -7.37
CA THR A 252 -2.34 6.88 -7.00
C THR A 252 -2.50 7.04 -5.49
N PHE A 253 -2.68 5.94 -4.78
CA PHE A 253 -2.79 5.87 -3.34
C PHE A 253 -1.42 5.64 -2.72
N ASN A 254 -0.70 6.70 -2.47
CA ASN A 254 0.57 6.68 -1.76
C ASN A 254 0.40 6.89 -0.24
N TYR A 255 -0.73 6.48 0.32
CA TYR A 255 -1.01 6.59 1.75
C TYR A 255 -1.59 5.30 2.34
N LYS A 256 -1.37 5.12 3.63
CA LYS A 256 -1.85 3.98 4.41
C LYS A 256 -2.99 4.44 5.31
N ILE A 257 -4.11 3.72 5.29
CA ILE A 257 -5.17 3.92 6.28
C ILE A 257 -4.88 3.00 7.44
N CYS A 258 -4.77 3.57 8.63
CA CYS A 258 -4.45 2.88 9.86
C CYS A 258 -5.63 2.98 10.81
N ILE A 259 -6.20 1.84 11.18
CA ILE A 259 -7.39 1.74 12.03
C ILE A 259 -7.02 1.00 13.32
N PRO A 260 -6.70 1.70 14.41
CA PRO A 260 -6.64 1.08 15.72
C PRO A 260 -8.01 0.56 16.12
N SER A 261 -8.11 -0.68 16.59
CA SER A 261 -9.38 -1.26 17.03
C SER A 261 -9.17 -2.21 18.21
N TYR A 262 -10.15 -2.27 19.12
CA TYR A 262 -10.09 -3.10 20.32
C TYR A 262 -11.46 -3.69 20.62
N ARG A 263 -11.61 -5.02 20.49
CA ARG A 263 -12.82 -5.80 20.78
C ARG A 263 -14.08 -5.29 20.08
N ARG A 264 -13.94 -4.85 18.82
CA ARG A 264 -15.03 -4.23 18.02
C ARG A 264 -15.06 -4.69 16.57
N ALA A 265 -14.63 -5.91 16.25
CA ALA A 265 -14.58 -6.42 14.89
C ALA A 265 -15.90 -6.22 14.13
N ASP A 266 -17.03 -6.59 14.76
CA ASP A 266 -18.39 -6.37 14.24
C ASP A 266 -18.72 -4.88 14.02
N GLY A 267 -18.30 -4.01 14.94
CA GLY A 267 -18.48 -2.55 14.83
C GLY A 267 -17.74 -1.99 13.64
N LEU A 268 -16.47 -2.34 13.50
CA LEU A 268 -15.64 -1.96 12.37
C LEU A 268 -16.26 -2.42 11.05
N PHE A 269 -16.72 -3.66 10.97
CA PHE A 269 -17.36 -4.21 9.76
C PHE A 269 -18.60 -3.42 9.33
N LYS A 270 -19.47 -3.11 10.28
CA LYS A 270 -20.75 -2.43 10.02
C LYS A 270 -20.60 -0.93 9.73
N LYS A 271 -19.50 -0.32 10.13
CA LYS A 271 -19.30 1.14 10.09
C LYS A 271 -18.12 1.55 9.20
N THR A 272 -16.94 1.75 9.76
CA THR A 272 -15.77 2.28 9.05
C THR A 272 -15.42 1.45 7.81
N PHE A 273 -15.52 0.14 7.88
CA PHE A 273 -15.27 -0.71 6.71
C PHE A 273 -16.31 -0.53 5.60
N ASN A 274 -17.57 -0.25 5.94
CA ASN A 274 -18.58 0.10 4.94
C ASN A 274 -18.31 1.47 4.28
N LEU A 275 -17.73 2.42 5.01
CA LEU A 275 -17.28 3.68 4.41
C LEU A 275 -16.11 3.45 3.45
N ILE A 276 -15.14 2.62 3.83
CA ILE A 276 -14.03 2.24 2.97
C ILE A 276 -14.54 1.65 1.65
N LYS A 277 -15.53 0.75 1.71
CA LYS A 277 -16.20 0.20 0.53
C LYS A 277 -16.94 1.27 -0.26
N LYS A 278 -17.77 2.08 0.40
CA LYS A 278 -18.59 3.13 -0.22
C LYS A 278 -17.76 4.12 -1.04
N TYR A 279 -16.57 4.48 -0.53
CA TYR A 279 -15.68 5.43 -1.19
C TYR A 279 -14.63 4.75 -2.06
N ASN A 280 -14.75 3.45 -2.32
CA ASN A 280 -13.83 2.66 -3.15
C ASN A 280 -12.36 2.86 -2.76
N ILE A 281 -12.08 2.90 -1.46
CA ILE A 281 -10.71 3.00 -0.96
C ILE A 281 -10.02 1.65 -1.16
N PRO A 282 -8.83 1.61 -1.77
CA PRO A 282 -8.12 0.36 -1.99
C PRO A 282 -7.86 -0.38 -0.68
N ARG A 283 -8.26 -1.63 -0.62
CA ARG A 283 -8.10 -2.45 0.58
C ARG A 283 -6.65 -2.70 0.94
N THR A 284 -5.76 -2.67 -0.05
CA THR A 284 -4.31 -2.75 0.13
C THR A 284 -3.74 -1.60 0.95
N SER A 285 -4.43 -0.45 0.98
CA SER A 285 -4.05 0.70 1.82
C SER A 285 -4.53 0.58 3.26
N VAL A 286 -5.42 -0.38 3.59
CA VAL A 286 -6.11 -0.45 4.87
C VAL A 286 -5.45 -1.46 5.80
N ASN A 287 -5.06 -0.97 6.98
CA ASN A 287 -4.37 -1.75 8.00
C ASN A 287 -5.11 -1.62 9.33
N ILE A 288 -5.46 -2.74 9.95
CA ILE A 288 -6.13 -2.80 11.24
C ILE A 288 -5.09 -3.14 12.30
N PHE A 289 -5.06 -2.39 13.40
CA PHE A 289 -4.12 -2.57 14.51
C PHE A 289 -4.85 -3.04 15.75
N VAL A 290 -4.48 -4.19 16.27
CA VAL A 290 -5.08 -4.82 17.47
C VAL A 290 -4.01 -5.15 18.50
N SER A 291 -4.36 -5.11 19.79
CA SER A 291 -3.40 -5.20 20.88
C SER A 291 -3.33 -6.57 21.56
N ASP A 292 -4.21 -7.53 21.22
CA ASP A 292 -4.15 -8.88 21.76
C ASP A 292 -4.36 -9.96 20.67
N GLN A 293 -3.88 -11.17 20.97
CA GLN A 293 -3.89 -12.28 20.04
C GLN A 293 -5.31 -12.74 19.68
N LYS A 294 -6.24 -12.68 20.62
CA LYS A 294 -7.63 -13.08 20.38
C LYS A 294 -8.29 -12.14 19.36
N ASP A 295 -8.13 -10.83 19.56
CA ASP A 295 -8.60 -9.84 18.59
C ASP A 295 -7.92 -10.05 17.23
N TYR A 296 -6.61 -10.31 17.22
CA TYR A 296 -5.87 -10.56 15.97
C TYR A 296 -6.48 -11.71 15.15
N ASP A 297 -6.77 -12.83 15.79
CA ASP A 297 -7.34 -14.00 15.12
C ASP A 297 -8.78 -13.72 14.64
N GLU A 298 -9.61 -13.08 15.46
CA GLU A 298 -10.99 -12.69 15.12
C GLU A 298 -11.03 -11.70 13.94
N TYR A 299 -10.20 -10.65 13.98
CA TYR A 299 -10.16 -9.65 12.91
C TYR A 299 -9.60 -10.22 11.61
N LYS A 300 -8.63 -11.10 11.69
CA LYS A 300 -8.07 -11.77 10.52
C LYS A 300 -9.07 -12.71 9.84
N GLU A 301 -9.91 -13.40 10.63
CA GLU A 301 -11.01 -14.21 10.11
C GLU A 301 -12.11 -13.34 9.48
N MET A 302 -12.51 -12.26 10.15
CA MET A 302 -13.57 -11.36 9.67
C MET A 302 -13.15 -10.50 8.48
N PHE A 303 -11.88 -10.10 8.42
CA PHE A 303 -11.31 -9.24 7.37
C PHE A 303 -10.14 -9.91 6.65
N PRO A 304 -10.32 -11.07 6.01
CA PRO A 304 -9.23 -11.84 5.40
C PRO A 304 -8.50 -11.07 4.29
N THR A 305 -9.06 -9.94 3.87
CA THR A 305 -8.61 -9.10 2.76
C THR A 305 -7.91 -7.83 3.18
N LEU A 306 -7.88 -7.55 4.49
CA LEU A 306 -7.17 -6.42 5.06
C LEU A 306 -5.91 -6.90 5.78
N THR A 307 -4.95 -6.02 5.89
CA THR A 307 -3.79 -6.28 6.73
C THR A 307 -4.19 -6.10 8.20
N THR A 308 -4.13 -7.16 9.00
CA THR A 308 -4.25 -7.06 10.45
C THR A 308 -2.86 -7.12 11.06
N VAL A 309 -2.54 -6.18 11.93
CA VAL A 309 -1.26 -6.03 12.60
C VAL A 309 -1.46 -6.27 14.10
N LEU A 310 -0.75 -7.25 14.65
CA LEU A 310 -0.67 -7.42 16.09
C LEU A 310 0.36 -6.44 16.65
N VAL A 311 -0.11 -5.49 17.46
CA VAL A 311 0.73 -4.48 18.10
C VAL A 311 1.48 -5.12 19.28
N PRO A 312 2.79 -4.88 19.43
CA PRO A 312 3.54 -5.43 20.56
C PRO A 312 2.94 -5.04 21.91
N GLU A 313 2.98 -5.96 22.88
CA GLU A 313 2.29 -5.82 24.17
C GLU A 313 2.71 -4.59 25.00
N VAL A 314 3.88 -4.05 24.72
CA VAL A 314 4.38 -2.83 25.38
C VAL A 314 3.54 -1.59 25.03
N PHE A 315 2.88 -1.58 23.87
CA PHE A 315 2.04 -0.46 23.41
C PHE A 315 0.58 -0.68 23.81
N LYS A 316 0.21 -0.35 25.04
CA LYS A 316 -1.16 -0.52 25.56
C LYS A 316 -1.95 0.79 25.53
N GLY A 317 -3.16 0.73 24.98
CA GLY A 317 -4.10 1.84 24.87
C GLY A 317 -3.94 2.64 23.57
N ILE A 318 -4.98 3.39 23.21
CA ILE A 318 -5.10 4.04 21.90
C ILE A 318 -3.94 4.97 21.57
N GLY A 319 -3.48 5.77 22.53
CA GLY A 319 -2.35 6.68 22.31
C GLY A 319 -1.05 5.95 21.99
N ALA A 320 -0.74 4.88 22.77
CA ALA A 320 0.45 4.06 22.53
C ALA A 320 0.38 3.31 21.19
N VAL A 321 -0.80 2.79 20.81
CA VAL A 321 -0.99 2.14 19.51
C VAL A 321 -0.79 3.15 18.36
N ARG A 322 -1.31 4.37 18.46
CA ARG A 322 -1.06 5.42 17.46
C ARG A 322 0.42 5.80 17.39
N GLY A 323 1.09 5.89 18.57
CA GLY A 323 2.54 6.10 18.63
C GLY A 323 3.32 4.96 17.94
N TYR A 324 2.97 3.70 18.19
CA TYR A 324 3.55 2.55 17.50
C TYR A 324 3.40 2.65 15.96
N ILE A 325 2.20 3.01 15.49
CA ILE A 325 1.95 3.17 14.05
C ILE A 325 2.86 4.23 13.46
N THR A 326 2.96 5.41 14.09
CA THR A 326 3.74 6.53 13.56
C THR A 326 5.24 6.35 13.72
N ASN A 327 5.70 5.75 14.82
CA ASN A 327 7.12 5.75 15.17
C ASN A 327 7.84 4.45 14.86
N GLU A 328 7.14 3.29 14.90
CA GLU A 328 7.76 1.98 14.73
C GLU A 328 7.35 1.27 13.44
N TRP A 329 6.04 1.29 13.12
CA TRP A 329 5.51 0.49 12.03
C TRP A 329 5.68 1.14 10.65
N THR A 330 5.66 2.47 10.56
CA THR A 330 5.81 3.22 9.32
C THR A 330 7.26 3.59 9.02
N ASN A 331 7.55 3.89 7.76
CA ASN A 331 8.84 4.39 7.32
C ASN A 331 8.84 5.93 7.19
N ASP A 332 10.02 6.51 7.09
CA ASP A 332 10.18 7.93 6.78
C ASP A 332 9.51 8.29 5.45
N GLY A 333 8.80 9.42 5.42
CA GLY A 333 8.02 9.87 4.26
C GLY A 333 6.67 9.17 4.07
N ASP A 334 6.34 8.16 4.87
CA ASP A 334 5.02 7.51 4.78
C ASP A 334 3.89 8.52 5.07
N LYS A 335 2.86 8.47 4.24
CA LYS A 335 1.61 9.22 4.41
C LYS A 335 0.57 8.31 5.04
N ILE A 336 0.08 8.64 6.23
CA ILE A 336 -0.87 7.82 6.96
C ILE A 336 -2.15 8.59 7.28
N VAL A 337 -3.28 7.90 7.16
CA VAL A 337 -4.59 8.36 7.61
C VAL A 337 -5.00 7.51 8.79
N MET A 338 -4.99 8.09 9.99
CA MET A 338 -5.56 7.46 11.18
C MET A 338 -7.08 7.59 11.13
N MET A 339 -7.81 6.50 11.27
CA MET A 339 -9.27 6.49 11.33
C MET A 339 -9.75 5.66 12.51
N ASP A 340 -10.82 6.10 13.18
CA ASP A 340 -11.49 5.30 14.19
C ASP A 340 -12.29 4.15 13.55
N ASP A 341 -12.52 3.09 14.30
CA ASP A 341 -13.21 1.86 13.86
C ASP A 341 -14.75 1.99 13.83
N ASP A 342 -15.30 3.11 14.33
CA ASP A 342 -16.74 3.29 14.54
C ASP A 342 -17.38 4.45 13.76
N LEU A 343 -16.77 4.86 12.63
CA LEU A 343 -17.29 5.92 11.78
C LEU A 343 -18.56 5.50 11.03
N ASP A 344 -19.64 6.26 11.19
CA ASP A 344 -20.90 6.02 10.50
C ASP A 344 -20.93 6.68 9.10
N TYR A 345 -20.48 7.93 9.00
CA TYR A 345 -20.41 8.69 7.74
C TYR A 345 -19.56 9.96 7.89
N PHE A 346 -19.26 10.59 6.76
CA PHE A 346 -18.71 11.94 6.72
C PHE A 346 -19.82 12.92 6.35
N LYS A 347 -20.03 13.93 7.19
CA LYS A 347 -20.97 15.01 6.93
C LYS A 347 -20.24 16.17 6.26
N GLN A 348 -20.81 16.66 5.17
CA GLN A 348 -20.32 17.79 4.40
C GLN A 348 -21.50 18.66 3.96
N GLU A 349 -21.29 19.95 3.77
CA GLU A 349 -22.34 20.87 3.38
C GLU A 349 -22.39 21.08 1.87
N ASP A 350 -21.24 21.01 1.18
CA ASP A 350 -21.14 21.11 -0.27
C ASP A 350 -20.51 19.84 -0.86
N LEU A 351 -21.01 19.44 -2.05
CA LEU A 351 -20.66 18.23 -2.76
C LEU A 351 -19.32 18.31 -3.53
N SER A 352 -18.58 19.42 -3.43
CA SER A 352 -17.27 19.56 -4.10
C SER A 352 -16.28 18.45 -3.73
N HIS A 353 -16.42 17.86 -2.53
CA HIS A 353 -15.61 16.74 -2.04
C HIS A 353 -16.44 15.46 -1.92
N SER A 354 -17.16 15.11 -2.97
CA SER A 354 -18.00 13.90 -3.01
C SER A 354 -17.22 12.60 -2.86
N ASN A 355 -15.88 12.64 -2.88
CA ASN A 355 -15.02 11.47 -2.80
C ASN A 355 -13.96 11.62 -1.69
N LEU A 356 -14.04 10.74 -0.67
CA LEU A 356 -13.06 10.70 0.42
C LEU A 356 -11.62 10.50 -0.08
N LYS A 357 -11.43 9.79 -1.18
CA LYS A 357 -10.11 9.63 -1.82
C LYS A 357 -9.51 10.98 -2.20
N ASN A 358 -10.29 11.79 -2.92
CA ASN A 358 -9.83 13.10 -3.39
C ASN A 358 -9.50 14.02 -2.21
N LEU A 359 -10.33 14.00 -1.16
CA LEU A 359 -10.06 14.75 0.06
C LEU A 359 -8.73 14.33 0.71
N ILE A 360 -8.44 13.03 0.78
CA ILE A 360 -7.18 12.54 1.36
C ILE A 360 -5.98 12.98 0.52
N VAL A 361 -6.06 12.86 -0.79
CA VAL A 361 -4.99 13.29 -1.71
C VAL A 361 -4.74 14.80 -1.57
N GLU A 362 -5.81 15.60 -1.58
CA GLU A 362 -5.73 17.05 -1.37
C GLU A 362 -5.15 17.40 0.00
N PHE A 363 -5.54 16.64 1.03
CA PHE A 363 -5.03 16.84 2.39
C PHE A 363 -3.53 16.70 2.45
N PHE A 364 -2.96 15.64 1.85
CA PHE A 364 -1.51 15.45 1.81
C PHE A 364 -0.82 16.50 0.96
N GLY A 365 -1.40 16.90 -0.17
CA GLY A 365 -0.87 18.01 -0.98
C GLY A 365 -0.81 19.33 -0.19
N LYS A 366 -1.84 19.62 0.60
CA LYS A 366 -1.86 20.81 1.47
C LYS A 366 -0.90 20.72 2.65
N LEU A 367 -0.69 19.53 3.24
CA LEU A 367 0.35 19.34 4.25
C LEU A 367 1.75 19.63 3.69
N GLU A 368 2.05 19.13 2.50
CA GLU A 368 3.33 19.39 1.81
C GLU A 368 3.48 20.87 1.44
N GLU A 369 2.43 21.51 0.90
CA GLU A 369 2.42 22.94 0.56
C GLU A 369 2.76 23.82 1.77
N HIS A 370 2.22 23.48 2.93
CA HIS A 370 2.44 24.23 4.17
C HIS A 370 3.63 23.73 5.01
N GLN A 371 4.35 22.70 4.56
CA GLN A 371 5.46 22.08 5.30
C GLN A 371 5.06 21.56 6.69
N LEU A 372 3.84 21.07 6.82
CA LEU A 372 3.27 20.51 8.04
C LEU A 372 3.20 18.98 7.95
N ASN A 373 3.35 18.33 9.09
CA ASN A 373 3.31 16.86 9.15
C ASN A 373 1.99 16.30 9.72
N PHE A 374 1.09 17.16 10.22
CA PHE A 374 -0.12 16.72 10.89
C PHE A 374 -1.31 17.60 10.53
N GLY A 375 -2.46 16.96 10.37
CA GLY A 375 -3.73 17.63 10.21
C GLY A 375 -4.91 16.69 10.38
N GLY A 376 -6.13 17.22 10.28
CA GLY A 376 -7.32 16.41 10.44
C GLY A 376 -8.61 17.18 10.23
N LEU A 377 -9.71 16.52 10.57
CA LEU A 377 -11.07 17.04 10.44
C LEU A 377 -11.63 17.47 11.81
N PRO A 378 -12.56 18.44 11.85
CA PRO A 378 -13.25 18.83 13.09
C PRO A 378 -14.21 17.73 13.56
N LEU A 379 -14.48 17.64 14.86
CA LEU A 379 -15.49 16.74 15.43
C LEU A 379 -16.92 17.35 15.36
N CYS A 380 -17.15 18.42 14.66
CA CYS A 380 -18.44 19.10 14.66
C CYS A 380 -19.32 18.64 13.50
N SER A 381 -20.44 17.97 13.82
CA SER A 381 -21.45 17.56 12.83
C SER A 381 -22.51 18.63 12.54
N ASN A 382 -22.40 19.82 13.15
CA ASN A 382 -23.31 20.92 12.88
C ASN A 382 -22.90 21.71 11.63
N ALA A 383 -23.68 21.59 10.57
CA ALA A 383 -23.44 22.24 9.27
C ALA A 383 -23.24 23.77 9.38
N PHE A 384 -23.81 24.42 10.37
CA PHE A 384 -23.63 25.86 10.59
C PHE A 384 -22.13 26.26 10.72
N PHE A 385 -21.28 25.36 11.21
CA PHE A 385 -19.85 25.62 11.40
C PHE A 385 -18.99 25.17 10.22
N PHE A 386 -19.58 24.55 9.20
CA PHE A 386 -18.82 24.15 8.03
C PHE A 386 -18.42 25.35 7.19
N ARG A 387 -17.20 25.31 6.69
CA ARG A 387 -16.64 26.29 5.76
C ARG A 387 -15.72 25.55 4.81
N ASP A 388 -15.84 25.81 3.53
CA ASP A 388 -14.91 25.28 2.52
C ASP A 388 -13.60 26.05 2.58
N ASN A 389 -12.82 25.77 3.62
CA ASN A 389 -11.50 26.37 3.80
C ASN A 389 -10.56 25.52 4.66
N TRP A 390 -9.29 25.75 4.44
CA TRP A 390 -8.19 25.19 5.19
C TRP A 390 -7.65 26.19 6.21
N THR A 391 -7.18 25.71 7.36
CA THR A 391 -6.54 26.54 8.39
C THR A 391 -5.31 25.84 8.95
N THR A 392 -4.27 26.62 9.28
CA THR A 392 -3.01 26.09 9.83
C THR A 392 -2.79 26.47 11.30
N THR A 393 -3.75 27.12 11.93
CA THR A 393 -3.70 27.54 13.34
C THR A 393 -4.05 26.40 14.29
N LEU A 394 -3.79 26.56 15.58
CA LEU A 394 -4.11 25.57 16.63
C LEU A 394 -5.62 25.37 16.75
N LYS A 395 -6.18 24.58 15.87
CA LYS A 395 -7.59 24.16 15.88
C LYS A 395 -7.69 22.66 16.05
N TYR A 396 -8.60 22.21 16.89
CA TYR A 396 -8.79 20.80 17.18
C TYR A 396 -9.09 19.97 15.95
N CYS A 397 -8.24 18.98 15.69
CA CYS A 397 -8.42 17.89 14.73
C CYS A 397 -8.80 16.63 15.50
N SER A 398 -9.94 16.04 15.16
CA SER A 398 -10.48 14.86 15.84
C SER A 398 -9.62 13.63 15.63
N GLY A 399 -9.44 12.82 16.66
CA GLY A 399 -8.83 11.50 16.56
C GLY A 399 -9.51 10.57 15.58
N ALA A 400 -10.79 10.82 15.29
CA ALA A 400 -11.57 10.02 14.35
C ALA A 400 -11.07 10.06 12.90
N PHE A 401 -10.34 11.13 12.51
CA PHE A 401 -9.72 11.26 11.20
C PHE A 401 -8.53 12.23 11.26
N GLN A 402 -7.33 11.71 11.08
CA GLN A 402 -6.09 12.48 11.08
C GLN A 402 -5.20 12.05 9.91
N CYS A 403 -4.56 13.00 9.26
CA CYS A 403 -3.56 12.78 8.21
C CYS A 403 -2.18 13.15 8.75
N ILE A 404 -1.20 12.25 8.59
CA ILE A 404 0.15 12.41 9.11
C ILE A 404 1.16 12.08 8.00
N ILE A 405 2.16 12.94 7.82
CA ILE A 405 3.37 12.63 7.06
C ILE A 405 4.46 12.28 8.07
N VAL A 406 4.97 11.07 8.00
CA VAL A 406 6.03 10.61 8.90
C VAL A 406 7.34 11.27 8.53
N ASP A 407 7.98 11.94 9.46
CA ASP A 407 9.25 12.65 9.26
C ASP A 407 10.22 12.25 10.37
N ARG A 408 11.15 11.36 10.04
CA ARG A 408 12.16 10.82 10.98
C ARG A 408 13.28 11.82 11.30
N SER A 409 13.36 12.93 10.57
CA SER A 409 14.31 13.99 10.88
C SER A 409 13.87 14.86 12.07
N LYS A 410 12.59 14.80 12.44
CA LYS A 410 11.99 15.56 13.53
C LYS A 410 11.81 14.70 14.78
N THR A 411 11.64 15.37 15.92
CA THR A 411 11.32 14.71 17.19
C THR A 411 10.07 13.85 17.06
N GLU A 412 10.16 12.60 17.50
CA GLU A 412 9.04 11.67 17.55
C GLU A 412 7.96 12.18 18.51
N ILE A 413 6.71 12.05 18.08
CA ILE A 413 5.55 12.36 18.90
C ILE A 413 4.90 11.04 19.31
N SER A 414 4.91 10.77 20.61
CA SER A 414 4.24 9.64 21.23
C SER A 414 3.42 10.15 22.40
N THR A 415 2.11 9.92 22.36
CA THR A 415 1.27 10.32 23.47
C THR A 415 1.30 9.27 24.59
N PRO A 416 1.62 9.66 25.83
CA PRO A 416 1.60 8.75 26.95
C PRO A 416 0.18 8.48 27.47
N TYR A 417 -0.81 9.19 26.95
CA TYR A 417 -2.16 9.24 27.50
C TYR A 417 -3.12 8.32 26.73
N ARG A 418 -4.05 7.69 27.48
CA ARG A 418 -5.20 6.95 26.94
C ARG A 418 -6.42 7.85 26.70
N HIS A 419 -6.45 9.01 27.36
CA HIS A 419 -7.50 10.00 27.24
C HIS A 419 -6.91 11.28 26.68
N TYR A 420 -7.65 11.97 25.82
CA TYR A 420 -7.20 13.21 25.16
C TYR A 420 -5.90 13.04 24.36
N GLU A 421 -5.63 11.84 23.87
CA GLU A 421 -4.47 11.56 23.00
C GLU A 421 -4.51 12.40 21.73
N ASP A 422 -5.73 12.71 21.24
CA ASP A 422 -5.95 13.59 20.11
C ASP A 422 -5.64 15.06 20.44
N PHE A 423 -6.03 15.56 21.62
CA PHE A 423 -5.62 16.89 22.10
C PHE A 423 -4.11 16.99 22.25
N TYR A 424 -3.49 15.97 22.85
CA TYR A 424 -2.05 15.92 22.98
C TYR A 424 -1.36 15.98 21.61
N SER A 425 -1.79 15.13 20.68
CA SER A 425 -1.23 15.12 19.31
C SER A 425 -1.37 16.47 18.62
N ASN A 426 -2.55 17.12 18.72
CA ASN A 426 -2.74 18.46 18.17
C ASN A 426 -1.74 19.48 18.73
N LEU A 427 -1.51 19.47 20.02
CA LEU A 427 -0.58 20.39 20.70
C LEU A 427 0.88 20.05 20.35
N ALA A 428 1.27 18.78 20.42
CA ALA A 428 2.62 18.35 20.18
C ALA A 428 3.06 18.63 18.72
N TYR A 429 2.22 18.30 17.74
CA TYR A 429 2.51 18.63 16.33
C TYR A 429 2.52 20.13 16.09
N PHE A 430 1.59 20.88 16.71
CA PHE A 430 1.59 22.34 16.59
C PHE A 430 2.87 22.97 17.13
N HIS A 431 3.34 22.52 18.30
CA HIS A 431 4.58 23.02 18.90
C HIS A 431 5.82 22.63 18.10
N ARG A 432 5.83 21.40 17.54
CA ARG A 432 6.96 20.92 16.75
C ARG A 432 7.07 21.58 15.38
N ASP A 433 5.94 21.70 14.67
CA ASP A 433 5.89 22.07 13.24
C ASP A 433 5.46 23.54 13.02
N GLY A 434 5.09 24.27 14.07
CA GLY A 434 4.62 25.65 13.98
C GLY A 434 3.16 25.80 13.51
N GLY A 435 2.47 24.70 13.23
CA GLY A 435 1.08 24.68 12.78
C GLY A 435 0.50 23.29 12.69
N ILE A 436 -0.81 23.19 12.53
CA ILE A 436 -1.53 21.97 12.18
C ILE A 436 -2.59 22.27 11.12
N LEU A 437 -2.72 21.41 10.13
CA LEU A 437 -3.65 21.61 9.03
C LEU A 437 -5.05 21.12 9.41
N ARG A 438 -6.10 21.95 9.24
CA ARG A 438 -7.48 21.52 9.40
C ARG A 438 -8.35 21.93 8.23
N TYR A 439 -9.07 20.98 7.66
CA TYR A 439 -10.13 21.26 6.72
C TYR A 439 -11.47 21.40 7.44
N ASN A 440 -12.20 22.49 7.17
CA ASN A 440 -13.40 22.85 7.92
C ASN A 440 -14.73 22.48 7.20
N GLY A 441 -14.67 21.94 5.99
CA GLY A 441 -15.84 21.62 5.16
C GLY A 441 -16.45 20.23 5.38
N VAL A 442 -15.74 19.35 6.13
CA VAL A 442 -16.15 17.96 6.37
C VAL A 442 -15.94 17.60 7.83
N ALA A 443 -16.82 16.80 8.40
CA ALA A 443 -16.64 16.23 9.73
C ALA A 443 -16.96 14.72 9.75
N PRO A 444 -16.13 13.88 10.39
CA PRO A 444 -16.47 12.50 10.68
C PRO A 444 -17.60 12.45 11.72
N VAL A 445 -18.53 11.52 11.55
CA VAL A 445 -19.65 11.32 12.46
C VAL A 445 -19.62 9.90 13.00
N THR A 446 -19.61 9.80 14.33
CA THR A 446 -19.82 8.56 15.07
C THR A 446 -21.01 8.74 16.02
N ARG A 447 -21.86 7.73 16.16
CA ARG A 447 -23.09 7.80 16.98
C ARG A 447 -22.97 7.08 18.32
N ASN A 448 -21.86 6.44 18.61
CA ASN A 448 -21.80 5.42 19.68
C ASN A 448 -20.88 5.78 20.84
N TYR A 449 -21.38 6.63 21.72
CA TYR A 449 -20.76 6.80 23.05
C TYR A 449 -21.00 5.61 24.03
N ASN A 450 -21.92 4.69 23.71
CA ASN A 450 -22.40 3.61 24.59
C ASN A 450 -22.20 2.20 24.03
N CYS A 451 -21.29 1.99 23.06
CA CYS A 451 -21.01 0.64 22.56
C CYS A 451 -20.09 -0.16 23.47
N GLN A 452 -20.30 -1.48 23.49
CA GLN A 452 -19.34 -2.43 24.09
C GLN A 452 -17.96 -2.26 23.45
N GLY A 453 -16.91 -2.41 24.25
CA GLY A 453 -15.51 -2.22 23.82
C GLY A 453 -15.03 -0.77 23.92
N GLY A 454 -13.74 -0.58 23.61
CA GLY A 454 -13.07 0.72 23.62
C GLY A 454 -12.77 1.26 25.03
N ILE A 455 -12.40 2.55 25.08
CA ILE A 455 -11.85 3.21 26.29
C ILE A 455 -12.78 3.09 27.51
N ALA A 456 -14.10 3.10 27.33
CA ALA A 456 -15.03 3.05 28.46
C ALA A 456 -15.01 1.70 29.19
N GLU A 457 -14.90 0.60 28.47
CA GLU A 457 -14.76 -0.76 29.04
C GLU A 457 -13.39 -0.95 29.65
N GLU A 458 -12.35 -0.46 28.99
CA GLU A 458 -10.96 -0.52 29.47
C GLU A 458 -10.77 0.22 30.81
N CYS A 459 -11.51 1.31 31.05
CA CYS A 459 -11.43 2.11 32.27
C CYS A 459 -12.30 1.57 33.43
N GLY A 460 -13.12 0.56 33.22
CA GLY A 460 -14.01 0.02 34.26
C GLY A 460 -15.21 0.92 34.60
N GLY A 461 -15.69 1.72 33.64
CA GLY A 461 -16.88 2.53 33.72
C GLY A 461 -16.68 4.03 33.55
N MET A 462 -17.80 4.76 33.39
CA MET A 462 -17.79 6.18 33.02
C MET A 462 -17.25 7.10 34.12
N ASP A 463 -17.52 6.80 35.40
CA ASP A 463 -17.07 7.66 36.51
C ASP A 463 -15.54 7.63 36.65
N LYS A 464 -14.95 6.44 36.60
CA LYS A 464 -13.48 6.28 36.61
C LYS A 464 -12.84 6.93 35.37
N ARG A 465 -13.50 6.85 34.22
CA ARG A 465 -13.06 7.53 33.00
C ARG A 465 -12.99 9.05 33.21
N LEU A 466 -13.97 9.65 33.89
CA LEU A 466 -13.97 11.09 34.15
C LEU A 466 -12.85 11.54 35.09
N GLU A 467 -12.59 10.78 36.16
CA GLU A 467 -11.48 11.06 37.10
C GLU A 467 -10.12 11.02 36.39
N VAL A 468 -9.88 9.95 35.59
CA VAL A 468 -8.64 9.83 34.82
C VAL A 468 -8.51 10.95 33.79
N SER A 469 -9.61 11.31 33.12
CA SER A 469 -9.61 12.40 32.14
C SER A 469 -9.29 13.76 32.77
N ASP A 470 -9.75 14.03 34.00
CA ASP A 470 -9.47 15.29 34.69
C ASP A 470 -7.98 15.44 35.02
N LYS A 471 -7.37 14.37 35.51
CA LYS A 471 -5.93 14.32 35.79
C LYS A 471 -5.08 14.52 34.53
N VAL A 472 -5.41 13.79 33.45
CA VAL A 472 -4.72 13.91 32.17
C VAL A 472 -4.85 15.33 31.60
N ALA A 473 -6.02 15.96 31.77
CA ALA A 473 -6.21 17.35 31.36
C ALA A 473 -5.28 18.32 32.10
N ASP A 474 -5.05 18.11 33.41
CA ASP A 474 -4.10 18.93 34.17
C ASP A 474 -2.68 18.73 33.70
N GLU A 475 -2.28 17.48 33.43
CA GLU A 475 -0.94 17.15 32.92
C GLU A 475 -0.69 17.81 31.55
N ILE A 476 -1.65 17.74 30.61
CA ILE A 476 -1.55 18.39 29.30
C ILE A 476 -1.46 19.93 29.46
N ILE A 477 -2.23 20.53 30.36
CA ILE A 477 -2.18 21.98 30.60
C ILE A 477 -0.82 22.36 31.23
N ALA A 478 -0.29 21.54 32.12
CA ALA A 478 1.03 21.77 32.71
C ALA A 478 2.16 21.72 31.67
N GLU A 479 2.06 20.79 30.72
CA GLU A 479 3.08 20.62 29.66
C GLU A 479 3.03 21.74 28.61
N PHE A 480 1.84 22.08 28.08
CA PHE A 480 1.69 22.99 26.94
C PHE A 480 1.27 24.42 27.34
N GLY A 481 0.95 24.63 28.57
CA GLY A 481 0.56 25.94 29.15
C GLY A 481 -0.93 26.27 28.95
N SER A 482 -1.46 27.03 29.94
CA SER A 482 -2.86 27.48 29.92
C SER A 482 -3.18 28.50 28.81
N GLY A 483 -2.14 29.04 28.16
CA GLY A 483 -2.26 29.89 26.98
C GLY A 483 -2.73 29.11 25.75
N ALA A 484 -2.25 27.86 25.59
CA ALA A 484 -2.56 26.99 24.46
C ALA A 484 -3.84 26.17 24.66
N VAL A 485 -4.07 25.67 25.88
CA VAL A 485 -5.17 24.74 26.18
C VAL A 485 -5.78 25.03 27.56
N LYS A 486 -7.10 24.87 27.68
CA LYS A 486 -7.83 25.09 28.94
C LYS A 486 -8.86 24.01 29.19
N LYS A 487 -9.16 23.71 30.47
CA LYS A 487 -10.34 22.91 30.82
C LYS A 487 -11.63 23.69 30.50
N TYR A 488 -12.59 22.99 29.95
CA TYR A 488 -13.91 23.51 29.66
C TYR A 488 -14.96 22.58 30.29
N ASN A 489 -15.65 23.08 31.33
CA ASN A 489 -16.72 22.33 31.97
C ASN A 489 -18.01 22.47 31.16
N LYS A 490 -18.41 21.41 30.47
CA LYS A 490 -19.68 21.31 29.81
C LYS A 490 -20.75 20.96 30.85
N LYS A 491 -21.70 21.90 31.10
CA LYS A 491 -22.83 21.62 31.97
C LYS A 491 -23.61 20.40 31.50
N ARG A 492 -24.05 19.55 32.44
CA ARG A 492 -24.91 18.40 32.16
C ARG A 492 -26.10 18.85 31.29
N SER A 493 -26.24 18.28 30.12
CA SER A 493 -27.42 18.50 29.28
C SER A 493 -28.35 17.29 29.43
N ALA A 494 -29.65 17.48 29.13
CA ALA A 494 -30.64 16.38 29.15
C ALA A 494 -30.29 15.21 28.19
N ARG A 495 -29.23 15.33 27.37
CA ARG A 495 -28.80 14.35 26.38
C ARG A 495 -27.48 13.65 26.68
N GLY A 496 -26.84 13.88 27.84
CA GLY A 496 -25.59 13.18 28.16
C GLY A 496 -24.97 13.62 29.51
N PRO A 497 -24.06 12.82 30.05
CA PRO A 497 -23.36 13.13 31.29
C PRO A 497 -22.53 14.41 31.16
N ALA A 498 -22.23 15.04 32.29
CA ALA A 498 -21.24 16.11 32.34
C ALA A 498 -19.89 15.54 31.85
N CYS A 499 -19.28 16.15 30.85
CA CYS A 499 -17.95 15.78 30.37
C CYS A 499 -17.00 16.94 30.63
N LEU A 500 -15.85 16.64 31.19
CA LEU A 500 -14.70 17.52 31.11
C LEU A 500 -14.20 17.49 29.67
N ASN A 501 -14.07 18.66 29.05
CA ASN A 501 -13.47 18.79 27.73
C ASN A 501 -12.31 19.77 27.82
N LEU A 502 -11.26 19.51 27.09
CA LEU A 502 -10.23 20.49 26.80
C LEU A 502 -10.70 21.42 25.67
N ARG A 503 -10.21 22.65 25.68
CA ARG A 503 -10.42 23.61 24.63
C ARG A 503 -9.09 24.22 24.22
N LEU A 504 -8.74 24.08 22.95
CA LEU A 504 -7.57 24.72 22.34
C LEU A 504 -7.84 26.21 22.12
N ASN A 505 -6.81 27.01 22.30
CA ASN A 505 -6.87 28.45 22.00
C ASN A 505 -6.48 28.67 20.53
N HIS A 506 -7.47 28.93 19.70
CA HIS A 506 -7.27 29.15 18.25
C HIS A 506 -6.42 30.39 17.91
N ASN A 507 -6.25 31.31 18.84
CA ASN A 507 -5.42 32.51 18.69
C ASN A 507 -4.01 32.33 19.29
N TYR A 508 -3.72 31.15 19.81
CA TYR A 508 -2.39 30.86 20.36
C TYR A 508 -1.34 30.92 19.26
N LYS A 509 -0.27 31.63 19.53
CA LYS A 509 0.91 31.74 18.65
C LYS A 509 2.12 31.23 19.40
N LEU A 510 2.94 30.46 18.74
CA LEU A 510 4.27 30.18 19.22
C LEU A 510 5.10 31.46 19.10
N PHE A 511 5.66 31.91 20.21
CA PHE A 511 6.74 32.87 20.17
C PHE A 511 7.98 32.05 19.79
N LEU A 512 8.37 32.09 18.54
CA LEU A 512 9.67 31.58 18.09
C LEU A 512 10.67 32.63 18.57
N ASP A 513 11.36 32.34 19.66
CA ASP A 513 12.53 33.10 20.11
C ASP A 513 13.70 32.94 19.14
#